data_b11102c7f8b275c9be547bafeab2307e
#
_entry.id   b11102c7f8b275c9be547bafeab2307e
#
_cell.length_a   1.000
_cell.length_b   1.000
_cell.length_c   1.000
_cell.angle_alpha   90.00
_cell.angle_beta   90.00
_cell.angle_gamma   90.00
#
_symmetry.space_group_name_H-M   'P 1'
#
loop_
_entity.id
_entity.type
_entity.pdbx_description
1 polymer ?
#
loop_
_entity_poly.entity_id
_entity_poly.type
_entity_poly.pdbx_seq_one_letter_code
_entity_poly.pdbx_strand_id
1 'polypeptide(L)'
;MITHPNVKINLGLNVLRKREDGFHDLETLFIPYFEIHDTLEIVTGDDYSRTSASIFARYSPEMIAQGISEDAKLMITIARKEGVDWDPLKDLTAKAYQILSEDHQMPPVKIFLEKTSPVGAGLGGGSADAAFALKMLNDLCGLGLSEHQLAGYAARLGSDCAFFIYNRPMTGEGRGEILSEY
;
A
#
# COMPACT_ATOMS: atom_id res chain seq x y z
N MET A 1 3.70 -13.93 5.79
CA MET A 1 4.57 -12.76 6.03
C MET A 1 3.73 -11.64 6.61
N ILE A 2 4.21 -11.00 7.66
CA ILE A 2 3.53 -9.88 8.33
C ILE A 2 4.47 -8.69 8.31
N THR A 3 3.95 -7.51 7.95
CA THR A 3 4.66 -6.25 7.98
C THR A 3 3.80 -5.14 8.59
N HIS A 4 4.41 -4.01 8.88
CA HIS A 4 3.74 -2.86 9.49
C HIS A 4 3.94 -1.61 8.59
N PRO A 5 3.11 -1.44 7.54
CA PRO A 5 3.21 -0.29 6.65
C PRO A 5 3.11 1.03 7.42
N ASN A 6 4.19 1.79 7.41
CA ASN A 6 4.30 3.07 8.09
C ASN A 6 3.72 4.21 7.26
N VAL A 7 3.49 5.34 7.91
CA VAL A 7 3.08 6.57 7.23
C VAL A 7 4.30 7.43 6.84
N LYS A 8 4.05 8.55 6.19
CA LYS A 8 5.04 9.56 5.85
C LYS A 8 4.62 10.92 6.37
N ILE A 9 5.57 11.81 6.54
CA ILE A 9 5.35 13.24 6.74
C ILE A 9 6.07 14.03 5.65
N ASN A 10 5.54 15.19 5.32
CA ASN A 10 6.16 16.14 4.41
C ASN A 10 6.80 17.25 5.24
N LEU A 11 8.09 17.46 5.04
CA LEU A 11 8.78 18.62 5.58
C LEU A 11 8.99 19.66 4.46
N GLY A 12 8.39 20.83 4.65
CA GLY A 12 8.41 21.86 3.63
C GLY A 12 7.65 21.41 2.38
N LEU A 13 6.64 22.16 2.01
CA LEU A 13 5.92 22.00 0.75
C LEU A 13 6.02 23.32 0.01
N ASN A 14 6.86 23.38 -1.00
CA ASN A 14 7.01 24.52 -1.86
C ASN A 14 6.20 24.32 -3.13
N VAL A 15 5.26 25.23 -3.37
CA VAL A 15 4.52 25.29 -4.65
C VAL A 15 5.37 26.12 -5.60
N LEU A 16 5.95 25.50 -6.62
CA LEU A 16 6.88 26.16 -7.54
C LEU A 16 6.13 26.92 -8.63
N ARG A 17 5.14 26.27 -9.26
CA ARG A 17 4.32 26.87 -10.30
C ARG A 17 3.01 26.12 -10.51
N LYS A 18 2.03 26.80 -11.10
CA LYS A 18 0.83 26.16 -11.63
C LYS A 18 1.13 25.61 -13.03
N ARG A 19 0.77 24.37 -13.27
CA ARG A 19 0.94 23.67 -14.55
C ARG A 19 -0.24 23.95 -15.48
N GLU A 20 -0.04 23.72 -16.78
CA GLU A 20 -1.10 23.84 -17.78
C GLU A 20 -2.22 22.79 -17.59
N ASP A 21 -1.90 21.64 -16.98
CA ASP A 21 -2.87 20.58 -16.66
C ASP A 21 -3.72 20.87 -15.40
N GLY A 22 -3.56 22.06 -14.79
CA GLY A 22 -4.28 22.49 -13.60
C GLY A 22 -3.66 22.07 -12.28
N PHE A 23 -2.64 21.21 -12.29
CA PHE A 23 -1.85 20.83 -11.11
C PHE A 23 -0.74 21.86 -10.84
N HIS A 24 -0.07 21.70 -9.71
CA HIS A 24 1.07 22.54 -9.35
C HIS A 24 2.34 21.69 -9.30
N ASP A 25 3.45 22.24 -9.78
CA ASP A 25 4.76 21.68 -9.52
C ASP A 25 5.12 21.95 -8.07
N LEU A 26 5.48 20.90 -7.34
CA LEU A 26 5.80 20.93 -5.93
C LEU A 26 7.24 20.47 -5.69
N GLU A 27 7.78 20.92 -4.59
CA GLU A 27 9.01 20.39 -4.01
C GLU A 27 8.76 20.12 -2.53
N THR A 28 9.05 18.91 -2.09
CA THR A 28 8.84 18.49 -0.70
C THR A 28 9.90 17.47 -0.29
N LEU A 29 10.19 17.41 1.01
CA LEU A 29 10.96 16.34 1.60
C LEU A 29 10.00 15.35 2.24
N PHE A 30 9.98 14.13 1.75
CA PHE A 30 9.23 13.01 2.34
C PHE A 30 10.10 12.31 3.38
N ILE A 31 9.54 12.09 4.56
CA ILE A 31 10.19 11.36 5.65
C ILE A 31 9.28 10.23 6.11
N PRO A 32 9.76 8.97 6.17
CA PRO A 32 8.98 7.90 6.75
C PRO A 32 8.82 8.11 8.27
N TYR A 33 7.63 7.81 8.77
CA TYR A 33 7.30 7.91 10.19
C TYR A 33 6.72 6.58 10.68
N PHE A 34 7.42 5.89 11.54
CA PHE A 34 7.16 4.48 11.88
C PHE A 34 6.23 4.29 13.08
N GLU A 35 5.99 5.32 13.88
CA GLU A 35 5.13 5.23 15.08
C GLU A 35 3.64 5.08 14.75
N ILE A 36 3.25 5.46 13.54
CA ILE A 36 1.90 5.26 13.01
C ILE A 36 2.02 4.28 11.84
N HIS A 37 1.31 3.17 11.92
CA HIS A 37 1.37 2.13 10.89
C HIS A 37 0.10 1.30 10.87
N ASP A 38 -0.16 0.65 9.75
CA ASP A 38 -1.12 -0.43 9.63
C ASP A 38 -0.43 -1.78 9.94
N THR A 39 -1.20 -2.87 9.91
CA THR A 39 -0.66 -4.23 9.96
C THR A 39 -1.15 -4.96 8.71
N LEU A 40 -0.22 -5.51 7.95
CA LEU A 40 -0.50 -6.21 6.71
C LEU A 40 0.10 -7.61 6.75
N GLU A 41 -0.76 -8.61 6.54
CA GLU A 41 -0.35 -9.99 6.35
C GLU A 41 -0.74 -10.48 4.97
N ILE A 42 0.17 -11.16 4.29
CA ILE A 42 -0.11 -11.87 3.05
C ILE A 42 0.36 -13.32 3.23
N VAL A 43 -0.51 -14.24 2.91
CA VAL A 43 -0.22 -15.69 2.91
C VAL A 43 -0.51 -16.27 1.54
N THR A 44 0.27 -17.26 1.14
CA THR A 44 0.14 -17.97 -0.13
C THR A 44 -0.28 -19.42 0.10
N GLY A 45 -0.98 -20.00 -0.88
CA GLY A 45 -1.36 -21.42 -0.84
C GLY A 45 -2.20 -21.77 0.38
N ASP A 46 -1.84 -22.86 1.04
CA ASP A 46 -2.54 -23.40 2.21
C ASP A 46 -1.97 -22.88 3.55
N ASP A 47 -1.12 -21.88 3.52
CA ASP A 47 -0.55 -21.28 4.72
C ASP A 47 -1.62 -20.67 5.62
N TYR A 48 -1.40 -20.76 6.92
CA TYR A 48 -2.30 -20.22 7.91
C TYR A 48 -2.02 -18.76 8.20
N SER A 49 -3.09 -17.96 8.28
CA SER A 49 -3.00 -16.59 8.75
C SER A 49 -2.73 -16.55 10.25
N ARG A 50 -1.83 -15.66 10.67
CA ARG A 50 -1.54 -15.36 12.08
C ARG A 50 -2.38 -14.23 12.63
N THR A 51 -2.93 -13.37 11.77
CA THR A 51 -3.68 -12.17 12.15
C THR A 51 -5.19 -12.33 12.11
N SER A 52 -5.71 -13.29 11.33
CA SER A 52 -7.15 -13.44 11.10
C SER A 52 -7.94 -13.66 12.39
N ALA A 53 -7.48 -14.56 13.28
CA ALA A 53 -8.16 -14.82 14.54
C ALA A 53 -8.22 -13.58 15.43
N SER A 54 -7.13 -12.81 15.49
CA SER A 54 -7.07 -11.55 16.24
C SER A 54 -8.01 -10.50 15.66
N ILE A 55 -8.08 -10.36 14.33
CA ILE A 55 -9.00 -9.44 13.65
C ILE A 55 -10.45 -9.80 14.02
N PHE A 56 -10.86 -11.04 13.83
CA PHE A 56 -12.23 -11.45 14.10
C PHE A 56 -12.60 -11.44 15.59
N ALA A 57 -11.62 -11.49 16.49
CA ALA A 57 -11.83 -11.34 17.93
C ALA A 57 -11.98 -9.87 18.37
N ARG A 58 -11.31 -8.93 17.72
CA ARG A 58 -11.24 -7.53 18.13
C ARG A 58 -12.18 -6.58 17.38
N TYR A 59 -12.64 -6.98 16.21
CA TYR A 59 -13.48 -6.15 15.34
C TYR A 59 -14.85 -6.77 15.19
N SER A 60 -15.90 -5.96 15.29
CA SER A 60 -17.27 -6.38 15.02
C SER A 60 -17.52 -6.49 13.51
N PRO A 61 -18.57 -7.22 13.05
CA PRO A 61 -18.82 -7.42 11.63
C PRO A 61 -18.91 -6.15 10.80
N GLU A 62 -19.44 -5.06 11.33
CA GLU A 62 -19.55 -3.78 10.65
C GLU A 62 -18.21 -3.07 10.45
N MET A 63 -17.16 -3.51 11.14
CA MET A 63 -15.79 -2.99 11.05
C MET A 63 -14.91 -3.80 10.09
N ILE A 64 -15.45 -4.88 9.54
CA ILE A 64 -14.73 -5.81 8.67
C ILE A 64 -15.38 -5.87 7.31
N ALA A 65 -14.59 -5.79 6.25
CA ALA A 65 -15.03 -6.03 4.89
C ALA A 65 -14.15 -7.11 4.25
N GLN A 66 -14.77 -7.97 3.46
CA GLN A 66 -14.10 -9.06 2.75
C GLN A 66 -14.46 -9.05 1.27
N GLY A 67 -13.53 -9.49 0.45
CA GLY A 67 -13.73 -9.66 -0.98
C GLY A 67 -12.99 -10.89 -1.50
N ILE A 68 -13.53 -11.50 -2.54
CA ILE A 68 -12.91 -12.61 -3.27
C ILE A 68 -13.00 -12.27 -4.75
N SER A 69 -11.86 -12.37 -5.47
CA SER A 69 -11.85 -12.16 -6.91
C SER A 69 -12.63 -13.26 -7.66
N GLU A 70 -13.08 -12.96 -8.88
CA GLU A 70 -13.87 -13.91 -9.69
C GLU A 70 -13.12 -15.23 -9.95
N ASP A 71 -11.80 -15.18 -10.14
CA ASP A 71 -10.96 -16.35 -10.34
C ASP A 71 -10.57 -17.06 -9.03
N ALA A 72 -11.06 -16.57 -7.89
CA ALA A 72 -10.76 -17.07 -6.54
C ALA A 72 -9.27 -17.07 -6.16
N LYS A 73 -8.42 -16.36 -6.89
CA LYS A 73 -6.98 -16.26 -6.60
C LYS A 73 -6.65 -15.23 -5.53
N LEU A 74 -7.51 -14.24 -5.34
CA LEU A 74 -7.31 -13.20 -4.34
C LEU A 74 -8.47 -13.19 -3.36
N MET A 75 -8.15 -13.35 -2.09
CA MET A 75 -9.07 -13.06 -0.99
C MET A 75 -8.47 -11.95 -0.13
N ILE A 76 -9.30 -10.97 0.24
CA ILE A 76 -8.88 -9.85 1.07
C ILE A 76 -9.85 -9.62 2.22
N THR A 77 -9.30 -9.40 3.40
CA THR A 77 -10.03 -9.01 4.62
C THR A 77 -9.43 -7.71 5.13
N ILE A 78 -10.26 -6.69 5.28
CA ILE A 78 -9.87 -5.39 5.81
C ILE A 78 -10.64 -5.14 7.10
N ALA A 79 -9.94 -4.77 8.17
CA ALA A 79 -10.53 -4.37 9.45
C ALA A 79 -10.16 -2.93 9.77
N ARG A 80 -11.17 -2.13 10.14
CA ARG A 80 -11.01 -0.74 10.53
C ARG A 80 -12.10 -0.33 11.51
N LYS A 81 -11.75 0.29 12.63
CA LYS A 81 -12.70 0.67 13.68
C LYS A 81 -13.86 1.54 13.18
N GLU A 82 -13.57 2.45 12.26
CA GLU A 82 -14.55 3.37 11.68
C GLU A 82 -15.39 2.73 10.55
N GLY A 83 -15.14 1.46 10.27
CA GLY A 83 -15.75 0.74 9.15
C GLY A 83 -14.94 0.87 7.85
N VAL A 84 -15.31 0.06 6.87
CA VAL A 84 -14.69 0.04 5.54
C VAL A 84 -15.76 0.42 4.53
N ASP A 85 -15.64 1.62 3.96
CA ASP A 85 -16.62 2.21 3.05
C ASP A 85 -16.18 2.13 1.57
N TRP A 86 -15.21 1.28 1.26
CA TRP A 86 -14.78 0.98 -0.11
C TRP A 86 -14.81 -0.52 -0.38
N ASP A 87 -14.93 -0.87 -1.66
CA ASP A 87 -14.84 -2.26 -2.09
C ASP A 87 -13.44 -2.82 -1.79
N PRO A 88 -13.32 -3.89 -0.99
CA PRO A 88 -12.02 -4.49 -0.70
C PRO A 88 -11.21 -4.90 -1.93
N LEU A 89 -11.87 -5.33 -3.00
CA LEU A 89 -11.18 -5.68 -4.26
C LEU A 89 -10.62 -4.46 -5.01
N LYS A 90 -11.04 -3.26 -4.62
CA LYS A 90 -10.49 -1.98 -5.12
C LYS A 90 -9.49 -1.35 -4.17
N ASP A 91 -9.23 -1.96 -3.02
CA ASP A 91 -8.16 -1.54 -2.12
C ASP A 91 -6.82 -1.58 -2.85
N LEU A 92 -5.93 -0.65 -2.51
CA LEU A 92 -4.62 -0.56 -3.18
C LEU A 92 -3.77 -1.82 -2.97
N THR A 93 -3.94 -2.54 -1.86
CA THR A 93 -3.27 -3.82 -1.66
C THR A 93 -3.76 -4.90 -2.62
N ALA A 94 -5.07 -4.94 -2.89
CA ALA A 94 -5.65 -5.82 -3.90
C ALA A 94 -5.17 -5.42 -5.29
N LYS A 95 -5.11 -4.13 -5.58
CA LYS A 95 -4.57 -3.62 -6.86
C LYS A 95 -3.09 -3.95 -7.04
N ALA A 96 -2.31 -3.98 -5.96
CA ALA A 96 -0.91 -4.42 -6.01
C ALA A 96 -0.79 -5.87 -6.52
N TYR A 97 -1.62 -6.77 -6.02
CA TYR A 97 -1.67 -8.14 -6.52
C TYR A 97 -2.12 -8.19 -7.99
N GLN A 98 -3.16 -7.45 -8.34
CA GLN A 98 -3.72 -7.42 -9.69
C GLN A 98 -2.70 -6.90 -10.72
N ILE A 99 -1.98 -5.83 -10.39
CA ILE A 99 -0.99 -5.25 -11.32
C ILE A 99 0.20 -6.19 -11.56
N LEU A 100 0.67 -6.89 -10.53
CA LEU A 100 1.71 -7.90 -10.69
C LEU A 100 1.21 -9.09 -11.49
N SER A 101 -0.07 -9.44 -11.38
CA SER A 101 -0.71 -10.53 -12.13
C SER A 101 -0.80 -10.26 -13.63
N GLU A 102 -0.70 -9.00 -14.07
CA GLU A 102 -0.65 -8.66 -15.50
C GLU A 102 0.62 -9.17 -16.18
N ASP A 103 1.74 -9.19 -15.46
CA ASP A 103 3.05 -9.53 -16.00
C ASP A 103 3.64 -10.84 -15.48
N HIS A 104 3.07 -11.37 -14.39
CA HIS A 104 3.56 -12.56 -13.71
C HIS A 104 2.44 -13.55 -13.44
N GLN A 105 2.79 -14.83 -13.46
CA GLN A 105 1.87 -15.88 -13.02
C GLN A 105 1.89 -15.95 -11.48
N MET A 106 0.84 -15.40 -10.86
CA MET A 106 0.75 -15.29 -9.40
C MET A 106 0.01 -16.48 -8.81
N PRO A 107 0.48 -17.01 -7.66
CA PRO A 107 -0.29 -17.99 -6.91
C PRO A 107 -1.50 -17.34 -6.25
N PRO A 108 -2.49 -18.15 -5.81
CA PRO A 108 -3.55 -17.63 -4.95
C PRO A 108 -2.99 -17.06 -3.65
N VAL A 109 -3.52 -15.92 -3.21
CA VAL A 109 -3.09 -15.26 -1.97
C VAL A 109 -4.28 -14.82 -1.13
N LYS A 110 -4.05 -14.70 0.17
CA LYS A 110 -4.96 -14.08 1.13
C LYS A 110 -4.28 -12.87 1.73
N ILE A 111 -4.96 -11.74 1.69
CA ILE A 111 -4.49 -10.47 2.27
C ILE A 111 -5.34 -10.17 3.50
N PHE A 112 -4.68 -9.86 4.62
CA PHE A 112 -5.31 -9.38 5.84
C PHE A 112 -4.72 -8.02 6.17
N LEU A 113 -5.56 -6.98 6.19
CA LEU A 113 -5.16 -5.60 6.43
C LEU A 113 -5.92 -5.06 7.63
N GLU A 114 -5.19 -4.72 8.69
CA GLU A 114 -5.72 -3.97 9.82
C GLU A 114 -5.30 -2.51 9.66
N LYS A 115 -6.30 -1.64 9.41
CA LYS A 115 -6.07 -0.22 9.22
C LYS A 115 -6.21 0.53 10.54
N THR A 116 -5.09 0.97 11.05
CA THR A 116 -5.00 1.80 12.26
C THR A 116 -4.47 3.21 11.97
N SER A 117 -3.84 3.40 10.82
CA SER A 117 -3.43 4.73 10.38
C SER A 117 -4.62 5.55 9.88
N PRO A 118 -4.61 6.89 10.05
CA PRO A 118 -5.67 7.74 9.55
C PRO A 118 -5.82 7.67 8.02
N VAL A 119 -7.06 7.58 7.54
CA VAL A 119 -7.38 7.59 6.11
C VAL A 119 -7.69 9.02 5.68
N GLY A 120 -7.11 9.45 4.56
CA GLY A 120 -7.36 10.77 3.98
C GLY A 120 -6.72 11.94 4.74
N ALA A 121 -5.76 11.67 5.61
CA ALA A 121 -5.09 12.69 6.42
C ALA A 121 -3.77 13.22 5.81
N GLY A 122 -3.45 12.86 4.57
CA GLY A 122 -2.20 13.27 3.92
C GLY A 122 -0.97 12.49 4.38
N LEU A 123 -1.14 11.42 5.14
CA LEU A 123 -0.07 10.60 5.70
C LEU A 123 0.36 9.44 4.80
N GLY A 124 -0.38 9.19 3.72
CA GLY A 124 -0.04 8.18 2.74
C GLY A 124 -0.22 6.73 3.19
N GLY A 125 -1.07 6.45 4.19
CA GLY A 125 -1.26 5.11 4.73
C GLY A 125 -1.69 4.07 3.70
N GLY A 126 -2.63 4.40 2.83
CA GLY A 126 -3.06 3.51 1.75
C GLY A 126 -1.98 3.25 0.71
N SER A 127 -1.19 4.27 0.38
CA SER A 127 -0.03 4.15 -0.52
C SER A 127 1.07 3.29 0.11
N ALA A 128 1.28 3.40 1.40
CA ALA A 128 2.22 2.54 2.14
C ALA A 128 1.76 1.08 2.12
N ASP A 129 0.48 0.83 2.37
CA ASP A 129 -0.09 -0.52 2.31
C ASP A 129 0.17 -1.17 0.94
N ALA A 130 -0.08 -0.42 -0.14
CA ALA A 130 0.16 -0.89 -1.51
C ALA A 130 1.64 -1.20 -1.79
N ALA A 131 2.53 -0.31 -1.40
CA ALA A 131 3.97 -0.49 -1.60
C ALA A 131 4.50 -1.70 -0.81
N PHE A 132 4.06 -1.85 0.43
CA PHE A 132 4.42 -3.01 1.25
C PHE A 132 3.87 -4.29 0.65
N ALA A 133 2.63 -4.28 0.14
CA ALA A 133 2.06 -5.43 -0.56
C ALA A 133 2.90 -5.83 -1.77
N LEU A 134 3.34 -4.88 -2.60
CA LEU A 134 4.23 -5.15 -3.73
C LEU A 134 5.55 -5.81 -3.29
N LYS A 135 6.19 -5.28 -2.26
CA LYS A 135 7.45 -5.84 -1.72
C LYS A 135 7.23 -7.25 -1.15
N MET A 136 6.17 -7.45 -0.40
CA MET A 136 5.83 -8.75 0.19
C MET A 136 5.53 -9.79 -0.89
N LEU A 137 4.75 -9.44 -1.90
CA LEU A 137 4.42 -10.33 -3.01
C LEU A 137 5.66 -10.69 -3.84
N ASN A 138 6.56 -9.72 -4.06
CA ASN A 138 7.84 -9.98 -4.69
C ASN A 138 8.63 -11.06 -3.96
N ASP A 139 8.72 -10.95 -2.63
CA ASP A 139 9.45 -11.92 -1.80
C ASP A 139 8.73 -13.27 -1.73
N LEU A 140 7.43 -13.27 -1.42
CA LEU A 140 6.63 -14.50 -1.26
C LEU A 140 6.53 -15.32 -2.54
N CYS A 141 6.42 -14.66 -3.68
CA CYS A 141 6.20 -15.30 -4.97
C CYS A 141 7.51 -15.48 -5.77
N GLY A 142 8.64 -15.04 -5.22
CA GLY A 142 9.94 -15.21 -5.86
C GLY A 142 10.07 -14.50 -7.21
N LEU A 143 9.51 -13.29 -7.35
CA LEU A 143 9.47 -12.58 -8.62
C LEU A 143 10.82 -11.99 -9.03
N GLY A 144 11.74 -11.77 -8.09
CA GLY A 144 13.07 -11.26 -8.36
C GLY A 144 13.10 -9.81 -8.86
N LEU A 145 12.08 -9.03 -8.54
CA LEU A 145 12.01 -7.63 -8.96
C LEU A 145 12.95 -6.77 -8.11
N SER A 146 13.64 -5.84 -8.78
CA SER A 146 14.46 -4.84 -8.11
C SER A 146 13.59 -3.76 -7.45
N GLU A 147 14.19 -2.99 -6.55
CA GLU A 147 13.54 -1.83 -5.93
C GLU A 147 13.02 -0.84 -7.00
N HIS A 148 13.81 -0.59 -8.03
CA HIS A 148 13.42 0.28 -9.13
C HIS A 148 12.24 -0.28 -9.94
N GLN A 149 12.20 -1.58 -10.20
CA GLN A 149 11.08 -2.23 -10.90
C GLN A 149 9.81 -2.18 -10.05
N LEU A 150 9.92 -2.43 -8.74
CA LEU A 150 8.79 -2.29 -7.81
C LEU A 150 8.27 -0.85 -7.75
N ALA A 151 9.17 0.14 -7.75
CA ALA A 151 8.78 1.55 -7.81
C ALA A 151 8.02 1.90 -9.08
N GLY A 152 8.36 1.27 -10.20
CA GLY A 152 7.62 1.41 -11.46
C GLY A 152 6.17 0.92 -11.36
N TYR A 153 5.95 -0.23 -10.74
CA TYR A 153 4.60 -0.72 -10.45
C TYR A 153 3.86 0.20 -9.48
N ALA A 154 4.55 0.62 -8.41
CA ALA A 154 3.97 1.48 -7.39
C ALA A 154 3.49 2.83 -7.97
N ALA A 155 4.26 3.42 -8.88
CA ALA A 155 3.90 4.68 -9.54
C ALA A 155 2.57 4.59 -10.31
N ARG A 156 2.21 3.42 -10.81
CA ARG A 156 0.93 3.17 -11.50
C ARG A 156 -0.25 3.04 -10.52
N LEU A 157 0.01 2.77 -9.25
CA LEU A 157 -1.02 2.63 -8.22
C LEU A 157 -1.36 3.96 -7.55
N GLY A 158 -0.40 4.85 -7.41
CA GLY A 158 -0.61 6.16 -6.81
C GLY A 158 0.69 6.96 -6.73
N SER A 159 0.57 8.28 -6.60
CA SER A 159 1.72 9.20 -6.64
C SER A 159 2.68 9.03 -5.45
N ASP A 160 2.19 8.61 -4.29
CA ASP A 160 3.02 8.42 -3.08
C ASP A 160 3.54 6.99 -2.93
N CYS A 161 3.03 6.03 -3.71
CA CYS A 161 3.36 4.62 -3.53
C CYS A 161 4.86 4.33 -3.75
N ALA A 162 5.47 4.95 -4.75
CA ALA A 162 6.89 4.74 -5.06
C ALA A 162 7.80 5.16 -3.91
N PHE A 163 7.46 6.22 -3.18
CA PHE A 163 8.20 6.64 -2.00
C PHE A 163 8.32 5.50 -0.97
N PHE A 164 7.22 4.79 -0.70
CA PHE A 164 7.21 3.71 0.28
C PHE A 164 7.93 2.44 -0.17
N ILE A 165 8.18 2.28 -1.47
CA ILE A 165 9.08 1.22 -1.95
C ILE A 165 10.49 1.47 -1.40
N TYR A 166 10.98 2.70 -1.51
CA TYR A 166 12.30 3.11 -0.99
C TYR A 166 12.28 3.28 0.52
N ASN A 167 11.24 3.87 1.05
CA ASN A 167 10.93 4.05 2.47
C ASN A 167 12.08 4.68 3.28
N ARG A 168 12.70 5.71 2.71
CA ARG A 168 13.76 6.51 3.31
C ARG A 168 13.56 7.98 2.95
N PRO A 169 14.21 8.94 3.64
CA PRO A 169 14.04 10.36 3.30
C PRO A 169 14.36 10.62 1.83
N MET A 170 13.43 11.26 1.11
CA MET A 170 13.57 11.56 -0.31
C MET A 170 12.96 12.92 -0.62
N THR A 171 13.58 13.64 -1.56
CA THR A 171 12.95 14.82 -2.15
C THR A 171 11.98 14.38 -3.24
N GLY A 172 10.80 14.97 -3.25
CA GLY A 172 9.78 14.77 -4.29
C GLY A 172 9.53 16.05 -5.07
N GLU A 173 9.54 15.94 -6.37
CA GLU A 173 9.24 17.03 -7.32
C GLU A 173 8.04 16.65 -8.20
N GLY A 174 7.62 17.59 -9.03
CA GLY A 174 6.46 17.42 -9.88
C GLY A 174 5.19 17.43 -9.04
N ARG A 175 4.41 16.35 -9.06
CA ARG A 175 3.26 16.12 -8.18
C ARG A 175 3.62 15.26 -6.96
N GLY A 176 4.91 15.06 -6.71
CA GLY A 176 5.45 14.19 -5.67
C GLY A 176 5.93 12.83 -6.18
N GLU A 177 5.81 12.57 -7.48
CA GLU A 177 6.18 11.31 -8.11
C GLU A 177 7.64 11.25 -8.58
N ILE A 178 8.29 12.42 -8.75
CA ILE A 178 9.69 12.48 -9.14
C ILE A 178 10.53 12.48 -7.87
N LEU A 179 11.11 11.33 -7.54
CA LEU A 179 11.83 11.11 -6.30
C LEU A 179 13.33 11.13 -6.50
N SER A 180 14.04 11.78 -5.59
CA SER A 180 15.50 11.81 -5.53
C SER A 180 15.96 11.53 -4.09
N GLU A 181 17.10 10.89 -3.93
CA GLU A 181 17.68 10.68 -2.60
C GLU A 181 18.02 12.04 -1.95
N TYR A 182 17.76 12.10 -0.66
CA TYR A 182 18.08 13.27 0.16
C TYR A 182 19.46 13.16 0.77
#